data_91b4890298ea26697399898557934183
#
_entry.id   91b4890298ea26697399898557934183
#
_cell.length_a   1.000
_cell.length_b   1.000
_cell.length_c   1.000
_cell.angle_alpha   90.00
_cell.angle_beta   90.00
_cell.angle_gamma   90.00
#
_symmetry.space_group_name_H-M   'P 1'
#
loop_
_entity.id
_entity.type
_entity.pdbx_description
1 polymer ?
#
loop_
_entity_poly.entity_id
_entity_poly.type
_entity_poly.pdbx_seq_one_letter_code
_entity_poly.pdbx_strand_id
1 'polypeptide(L)'
;EWRVSQLQIRESLIDNIGEDAIRRFLRSRGIEKKDLGQEFKYFVSNAVGIDIMEEEFEEFCYNHLMYGKRKLVRVFEIANKRKITDDELWLKALKKDFLWDSLNMCKILKTDVSSSDDWKVASVKTVDDKRGEVESICILFQCYIRVTKKISKDHEWCTYIPVEVDLK
;
A
#
# COMPACT_ATOMS: atom_id res chain seq x y z
N GLU A 1 -7.32 10.27 30.64
CA GLU A 1 -6.27 10.51 29.60
C GLU A 1 -6.56 9.61 28.42
N TRP A 2 -7.18 10.16 27.39
CA TRP A 2 -7.41 9.48 26.12
C TRP A 2 -6.08 9.46 25.38
N ARG A 3 -5.34 8.36 25.46
CA ARG A 3 -4.25 8.10 24.52
C ARG A 3 -4.89 7.84 23.17
N VAL A 4 -4.95 8.86 22.35
CA VAL A 4 -5.13 8.68 20.91
C VAL A 4 -3.96 7.79 20.48
N SER A 5 -4.26 6.60 20.02
CA SER A 5 -3.28 5.69 19.41
C SER A 5 -2.71 6.43 18.21
N GLN A 6 -1.55 7.04 18.40
CA GLN A 6 -0.90 7.80 17.35
C GLN A 6 -0.47 6.80 16.27
N LEU A 7 -1.02 6.95 15.08
CA LEU A 7 -0.66 6.14 13.94
C LEU A 7 0.85 6.24 13.70
N GLN A 8 1.54 5.12 13.71
CA GLN A 8 2.97 5.09 13.39
C GLN A 8 3.16 4.70 11.93
N ILE A 9 3.62 5.65 11.13
CA ILE A 9 3.99 5.38 9.74
C ILE A 9 5.30 4.58 9.73
N ARG A 10 5.30 3.47 9.02
CA ARG A 10 6.46 2.59 8.94
C ARG A 10 7.56 3.18 8.08
N GLU A 11 8.78 3.00 8.52
CA GLU A 11 9.97 3.41 7.77
C GLU A 11 10.05 2.71 6.40
N SER A 12 9.69 1.42 6.35
CA SER A 12 9.66 0.66 5.09
C SER A 12 8.67 1.23 4.06
N LEU A 13 7.53 1.78 4.50
CA LEU A 13 6.59 2.45 3.60
C LEU A 13 7.22 3.74 3.05
N ILE A 14 7.86 4.53 3.90
CA ILE A 14 8.56 5.75 3.51
C ILE A 14 9.66 5.43 2.50
N ASP A 15 10.43 4.38 2.72
CA ASP A 15 11.51 3.95 1.81
C ASP A 15 10.98 3.50 0.45
N ASN A 16 9.85 2.78 0.41
CA ASN A 16 9.22 2.36 -0.84
C ASN A 16 8.67 3.51 -1.68
N ILE A 17 8.13 4.53 -1.03
CA ILE A 17 7.57 5.71 -1.71
C ILE A 17 8.68 6.71 -2.03
N GLY A 18 9.58 6.91 -1.11
CA GLY A 18 10.63 7.91 -1.17
C GLY A 18 10.29 9.17 -0.38
N GLU A 19 11.24 9.61 0.42
CA GLU A 19 11.11 10.77 1.29
C GLU A 19 10.74 12.04 0.52
N ASP A 20 11.37 12.26 -0.65
CA ASP A 20 11.10 13.44 -1.47
C ASP A 20 9.67 13.48 -2.03
N ALA A 21 9.10 12.34 -2.40
CA ALA A 21 7.71 12.28 -2.86
C ALA A 21 6.74 12.63 -1.75
N ILE A 22 6.98 12.12 -0.55
CA ILE A 22 6.17 12.42 0.63
C ILE A 22 6.30 13.90 1.01
N ARG A 23 7.51 14.47 0.98
CA ARG A 23 7.73 15.90 1.23
C ARG A 23 6.94 16.78 0.26
N ARG A 24 6.97 16.47 -1.02
CA ARG A 24 6.20 17.22 -2.03
C ARG A 24 4.70 17.14 -1.76
N PHE A 25 4.21 15.95 -1.41
CA PHE A 25 2.80 15.76 -1.04
C PHE A 25 2.42 16.64 0.17
N LEU A 26 3.21 16.60 1.24
CA LEU A 26 2.96 17.39 2.45
C LEU A 26 3.03 18.90 2.17
N ARG A 27 4.03 19.35 1.42
CA ARG A 27 4.15 20.76 1.01
C ARG A 27 2.96 21.26 0.20
N SER A 28 2.41 20.43 -0.67
CA SER A 28 1.21 20.79 -1.44
C SER A 28 -0.01 21.08 -0.56
N ARG A 29 0.05 20.66 0.70
CA ARG A 29 -0.96 20.90 1.73
C ARG A 29 -0.51 21.91 2.80
N GLY A 30 0.56 22.63 2.54
CA GLY A 30 1.09 23.64 3.44
C GLY A 30 1.81 23.09 4.67
N ILE A 31 2.23 21.82 4.65
CA ILE A 31 2.90 21.18 5.78
C ILE A 31 4.38 21.05 5.47
N GLU A 32 5.20 21.72 6.29
CA GLU A 32 6.64 21.69 6.18
C GLU A 32 7.28 21.28 7.50
N LYS A 33 8.35 20.50 7.39
CA LYS A 33 9.15 20.12 8.55
C LYS A 33 9.96 21.34 9.04
N LYS A 34 9.64 21.81 10.23
CA LYS A 34 10.30 22.96 10.86
C LYS A 34 11.44 22.56 11.80
N ASP A 35 11.37 21.39 12.38
CA ASP A 35 12.37 20.86 13.31
C ASP A 35 13.37 19.96 12.57
N LEU A 36 14.61 20.43 12.43
CA LEU A 36 15.68 19.70 11.77
C LEU A 36 16.18 18.49 12.58
N GLY A 37 15.92 18.46 13.88
CA GLY A 37 16.29 17.35 14.76
C GLY A 37 15.30 16.19 14.78
N GLN A 38 14.11 16.38 14.26
CA GLN A 38 13.08 15.34 14.22
C GLN A 38 13.31 14.36 13.07
N GLU A 39 13.28 13.06 13.36
CA GLU A 39 13.30 12.04 12.33
C GLU A 39 12.09 12.16 11.41
N PHE A 40 12.28 11.92 10.11
CA PHE A 40 11.26 12.12 9.11
C PHE A 40 10.01 11.25 9.34
N LYS A 41 10.16 10.00 9.77
CA LYS A 41 9.03 9.13 10.09
C LYS A 41 8.11 9.66 11.19
N TYR A 42 8.68 10.32 12.20
CA TYR A 42 7.88 10.94 13.26
C TYR A 42 7.17 12.20 12.77
N PHE A 43 7.84 12.96 11.93
CA PHE A 43 7.22 14.12 11.29
C PHE A 43 6.00 13.71 10.44
N VAL A 44 6.13 12.68 9.59
CA VAL A 44 5.03 12.17 8.78
C VAL A 44 3.92 11.59 9.65
N SER A 45 4.28 10.81 10.67
CA SER A 45 3.31 10.20 11.59
C SER A 45 2.50 11.25 12.36
N ASN A 46 3.11 12.37 12.71
CA ASN A 46 2.42 13.48 13.37
C ASN A 46 1.53 14.27 12.41
N ALA A 47 1.94 14.42 11.15
CA ALA A 47 1.13 15.13 10.15
C ALA A 47 -0.12 14.33 9.75
N VAL A 48 0.03 13.01 9.60
CA VAL A 48 -1.08 12.13 9.21
C VAL A 48 -2.00 11.87 10.42
N GLY A 49 -3.27 12.14 10.24
CA GLY A 49 -4.28 12.04 11.31
C GLY A 49 -4.53 13.35 12.06
N ILE A 50 -3.60 14.31 12.05
CA ILE A 50 -3.77 15.63 12.65
C ILE A 50 -4.00 16.68 11.56
N ASP A 51 -3.07 16.82 10.63
CA ASP A 51 -3.11 17.84 9.58
C ASP A 51 -3.66 17.31 8.26
N ILE A 52 -3.56 16.00 8.03
CA ILE A 52 -4.04 15.30 6.86
C ILE A 52 -4.88 14.10 7.30
N MET A 53 -5.99 13.84 6.61
CA MET A 53 -6.79 12.64 6.84
C MET A 53 -5.98 11.38 6.47
N GLU A 54 -6.11 10.33 7.28
CA GLU A 54 -5.43 9.04 7.03
C GLU A 54 -5.78 8.49 5.65
N GLU A 55 -7.04 8.57 5.25
CA GLU A 55 -7.53 8.10 3.96
C GLU A 55 -6.89 8.85 2.79
N GLU A 56 -6.67 10.15 2.92
CA GLU A 56 -6.01 10.96 1.89
C GLU A 56 -4.54 10.58 1.72
N PHE A 57 -3.83 10.39 2.82
CA PHE A 57 -2.45 9.93 2.79
C PHE A 57 -2.35 8.49 2.27
N GLU A 58 -3.26 7.62 2.66
CA GLU A 58 -3.32 6.24 2.19
C GLU A 58 -3.59 6.16 0.68
N GLU A 59 -4.46 7.00 0.15
CA GLU A 59 -4.70 7.12 -1.29
C GLU A 59 -3.45 7.61 -2.04
N PHE A 60 -2.74 8.59 -1.51
CA PHE A 60 -1.45 9.01 -2.05
C PHE A 60 -0.45 7.86 -2.10
N CYS A 61 -0.31 7.10 -1.02
CA CYS A 61 0.57 5.94 -0.95
C CYS A 61 0.17 4.88 -1.98
N TYR A 62 -1.12 4.57 -2.07
CA TYR A 62 -1.66 3.62 -3.03
C TYR A 62 -1.31 4.02 -4.47
N ASN A 63 -1.60 5.24 -4.86
CA ASN A 63 -1.33 5.73 -6.21
C ASN A 63 0.18 5.70 -6.54
N HIS A 64 1.01 6.01 -5.58
CA HIS A 64 2.46 5.98 -5.77
C HIS A 64 2.99 4.55 -5.88
N LEU A 65 2.50 3.63 -5.07
CA LEU A 65 2.93 2.22 -5.07
C LEU A 65 2.41 1.47 -6.29
N MET A 66 1.20 1.77 -6.77
CA MET A 66 0.62 1.16 -7.97
C MET A 66 1.19 1.74 -9.27
N TYR A 67 1.26 3.06 -9.37
CA TYR A 67 1.50 3.78 -10.63
C TYR A 67 2.74 4.66 -10.63
N GLY A 68 3.55 4.61 -9.58
CA GLY A 68 4.76 5.44 -9.45
C GLY A 68 5.79 5.18 -10.55
N LYS A 69 6.60 6.18 -10.82
CA LYS A 69 7.68 6.11 -11.82
C LYS A 69 8.71 5.02 -11.45
N ARG A 70 9.37 4.45 -12.44
CA ARG A 70 10.45 3.45 -12.34
C ARG A 70 10.00 2.03 -11.97
N LYS A 71 8.81 1.63 -12.37
CA LYS A 71 8.40 0.22 -12.23
C LYS A 71 8.63 -0.55 -13.51
N LEU A 72 9.22 -1.72 -13.36
CA LEU A 72 9.26 -2.70 -14.44
C LEU A 72 7.88 -3.35 -14.54
N VAL A 73 7.20 -3.13 -15.64
CA VAL A 73 5.91 -3.77 -15.91
C VAL A 73 6.14 -5.04 -16.71
N ARG A 74 5.60 -6.14 -16.23
CA ARG A 74 5.56 -7.42 -16.96
C ARG A 74 4.09 -7.76 -17.24
N VAL A 75 3.81 -8.07 -18.49
CA VAL A 75 2.48 -8.46 -18.94
C VAL A 75 2.46 -9.97 -19.14
N PHE A 76 1.48 -10.63 -18.57
CA PHE A 76 1.26 -12.07 -18.72
C PHE A 76 -0.12 -12.31 -19.31
N GLU A 77 -0.20 -13.15 -20.30
CA GLU A 77 -1.49 -13.65 -20.78
C GLU A 77 -1.92 -14.86 -19.95
N ILE A 78 -3.18 -14.85 -19.52
CA ILE A 78 -3.73 -15.93 -18.72
C ILE A 78 -4.45 -16.91 -19.65
N ALA A 79 -4.00 -18.14 -19.68
CA ALA A 79 -4.48 -19.16 -20.61
C ALA A 79 -5.93 -19.62 -20.37
N ASN A 80 -6.45 -19.48 -19.15
CA ASN A 80 -7.81 -19.92 -18.79
C ASN A 80 -8.72 -18.74 -18.46
N LYS A 81 -9.29 -18.12 -19.48
CA LYS A 81 -10.08 -16.89 -19.36
C LYS A 81 -11.44 -17.07 -18.65
N ARG A 82 -12.00 -18.26 -18.61
CA ARG A 82 -13.38 -18.48 -18.16
C ARG A 82 -13.64 -18.23 -16.66
N LYS A 83 -12.62 -18.31 -15.82
CA LYS A 83 -12.75 -18.13 -14.36
C LYS A 83 -12.20 -16.79 -13.86
N ILE A 84 -11.60 -16.01 -14.72
CA ILE A 84 -10.81 -14.83 -14.33
C ILE A 84 -11.57 -13.53 -14.58
N THR A 85 -12.63 -13.59 -15.39
CA THR A 85 -13.45 -12.42 -15.76
C THR A 85 -14.52 -12.07 -14.73
N ASP A 86 -14.67 -12.87 -13.66
CA ASP A 86 -15.67 -12.66 -12.63
C ASP A 86 -15.02 -12.09 -11.36
N ASP A 87 -15.36 -10.84 -11.03
CA ASP A 87 -14.86 -10.13 -9.86
C ASP A 87 -15.27 -10.79 -8.54
N GLU A 88 -16.45 -11.45 -8.48
CA GLU A 88 -16.88 -12.19 -7.29
C GLU A 88 -16.00 -13.40 -7.02
N LEU A 89 -15.51 -14.08 -8.05
CA LEU A 89 -14.56 -15.19 -7.90
C LEU A 89 -13.22 -14.70 -7.37
N TRP A 90 -12.77 -13.52 -7.81
CA TRP A 90 -11.58 -12.87 -7.27
C TRP A 90 -11.72 -12.54 -5.79
N LEU A 91 -12.85 -11.95 -5.40
CA LEU A 91 -13.11 -11.67 -3.99
C LEU A 91 -13.13 -12.95 -3.16
N LYS A 92 -13.74 -14.01 -3.66
CA LYS A 92 -13.78 -15.31 -2.98
C LYS A 92 -12.38 -15.89 -2.77
N ALA A 93 -11.51 -15.80 -3.77
CA ALA A 93 -10.13 -16.25 -3.68
C ALA A 93 -9.33 -15.40 -2.70
N LEU A 94 -9.50 -14.08 -2.73
CA LEU A 94 -8.83 -13.16 -1.81
C LEU A 94 -9.26 -13.38 -0.34
N LYS A 95 -10.54 -13.67 -0.11
CA LYS A 95 -11.03 -14.04 1.22
C LYS A 95 -10.42 -15.34 1.73
N LYS A 96 -10.35 -16.35 0.87
CA LYS A 96 -9.83 -17.67 1.22
C LYS A 96 -8.33 -17.63 1.51
N ASP A 97 -7.56 -17.02 0.63
CA ASP A 97 -6.10 -17.12 0.65
C ASP A 97 -5.43 -15.99 1.44
N PHE A 98 -6.07 -14.83 1.55
CA PHE A 98 -5.50 -13.64 2.18
C PHE A 98 -6.39 -13.01 3.25
N LEU A 99 -7.52 -13.61 3.61
CA LEU A 99 -8.50 -13.07 4.58
C LEU A 99 -8.98 -11.65 4.23
N TRP A 100 -9.10 -11.37 2.95
CA TRP A 100 -9.51 -10.05 2.45
C TRP A 100 -11.02 -9.95 2.26
N ASP A 101 -11.64 -8.90 2.78
CA ASP A 101 -13.11 -8.84 2.92
C ASP A 101 -13.84 -8.06 1.83
N SER A 102 -13.16 -7.18 1.08
CA SER A 102 -13.82 -6.28 0.14
C SER A 102 -12.97 -5.99 -1.09
N LEU A 103 -13.62 -5.84 -2.26
CA LEU A 103 -12.94 -5.44 -3.50
C LEU A 103 -12.48 -3.97 -3.52
N ASN A 104 -13.00 -3.12 -2.64
CA ASN A 104 -12.64 -1.70 -2.60
C ASN A 104 -12.24 -1.30 -1.18
N MET A 105 -11.07 -1.73 -0.77
CA MET A 105 -10.53 -1.46 0.55
C MET A 105 -9.02 -1.25 0.48
N CYS A 106 -8.53 -0.28 1.22
CA CYS A 106 -7.12 0.00 1.36
C CYS A 106 -6.72 -0.05 2.84
N LYS A 107 -5.70 -0.87 3.14
CA LYS A 107 -5.15 -1.05 4.49
C LYS A 107 -3.63 -0.85 4.52
N ILE A 108 -3.08 -0.04 3.63
CA ILE A 108 -1.62 0.17 3.53
C ILE A 108 -1.03 0.65 4.86
N LEU A 109 -1.73 1.54 5.57
CA LEU A 109 -1.29 2.06 6.86
C LEU A 109 -1.58 1.12 8.04
N LYS A 110 -2.53 0.20 7.89
CA LYS A 110 -3.06 -0.65 8.96
C LYS A 110 -2.73 -2.14 8.79
N THR A 111 -2.04 -2.51 7.71
CA THR A 111 -1.68 -3.91 7.48
C THR A 111 -0.75 -4.37 8.58
N ASP A 112 -1.16 -5.38 9.34
CA ASP A 112 -0.33 -5.98 10.36
C ASP A 112 0.85 -6.69 9.71
N VAL A 113 2.04 -6.24 10.05
CA VAL A 113 3.30 -6.83 9.62
C VAL A 113 3.78 -7.77 10.73
N SER A 114 3.02 -8.81 10.98
CA SER A 114 3.55 -9.91 11.76
C SER A 114 4.70 -10.56 10.98
N SER A 115 5.70 -11.01 11.68
CA SER A 115 6.99 -11.53 11.22
C SER A 115 6.98 -12.79 10.33
N SER A 116 5.92 -12.97 9.54
CA SER A 116 5.85 -14.07 8.58
C SER A 116 6.30 -13.58 7.20
N ASP A 117 7.17 -14.33 6.55
CA ASP A 117 7.64 -14.10 5.18
C ASP A 117 6.52 -14.26 4.13
N ASP A 118 5.27 -14.28 4.57
CA ASP A 118 4.10 -14.49 3.72
C ASP A 118 3.66 -13.19 3.04
N TRP A 119 3.18 -13.33 1.83
CA TRP A 119 2.52 -12.26 1.10
C TRP A 119 1.17 -11.94 1.71
N LYS A 120 0.91 -10.65 1.89
CA LYS A 120 -0.37 -10.11 2.33
C LYS A 120 -0.92 -9.15 1.30
N VAL A 121 -2.23 -8.99 1.28
CA VAL A 121 -2.88 -7.96 0.49
C VAL A 121 -2.95 -6.68 1.31
N ALA A 122 -2.47 -5.59 0.75
CA ALA A 122 -2.51 -4.26 1.37
C ALA A 122 -3.64 -3.38 0.82
N SER A 123 -4.02 -3.59 -0.44
CA SER A 123 -5.12 -2.87 -1.08
C SER A 123 -5.71 -3.66 -2.23
N VAL A 124 -7.00 -3.55 -2.41
CA VAL A 124 -7.71 -4.01 -3.60
C VAL A 124 -8.64 -2.89 -4.06
N LYS A 125 -8.55 -2.53 -5.32
CA LYS A 125 -9.47 -1.57 -5.97
C LYS A 125 -9.95 -2.09 -7.30
N THR A 126 -11.21 -1.88 -7.59
CA THR A 126 -11.77 -2.13 -8.91
C THR A 126 -11.74 -0.86 -9.75
N VAL A 127 -11.57 -1.03 -11.04
CA VAL A 127 -11.72 0.02 -12.04
C VAL A 127 -12.92 -0.35 -12.89
N ASP A 128 -13.89 0.55 -12.95
CA ASP A 128 -15.12 0.36 -13.72
C ASP A 128 -14.98 0.97 -15.11
N ASP A 129 -15.63 0.34 -16.09
CA ASP A 129 -15.74 0.87 -17.42
C ASP A 129 -16.80 1.98 -17.50
N LYS A 130 -17.02 2.52 -18.69
CA LYS A 130 -18.02 3.59 -18.93
C LYS A 130 -19.47 3.16 -18.65
N ARG A 131 -19.72 1.85 -18.54
CA ARG A 131 -21.05 1.28 -18.24
C ARG A 131 -21.24 0.98 -16.77
N GLY A 132 -20.21 1.18 -15.95
CA GLY A 132 -20.22 0.84 -14.53
C GLY A 132 -19.94 -0.65 -14.24
N GLU A 133 -19.44 -1.38 -15.22
CA GLU A 133 -19.00 -2.76 -15.05
C GLU A 133 -17.52 -2.81 -14.70
N VAL A 134 -17.12 -3.74 -13.84
CA VAL A 134 -15.71 -3.88 -13.44
C VAL A 134 -14.85 -4.29 -14.64
N GLU A 135 -13.92 -3.44 -15.01
CA GLU A 135 -12.99 -3.64 -16.11
C GLU A 135 -11.68 -4.29 -15.68
N SER A 136 -11.18 -3.88 -14.53
CA SER A 136 -9.96 -4.45 -13.96
C SER A 136 -9.99 -4.46 -12.45
N ILE A 137 -9.14 -5.31 -11.86
CA ILE A 137 -8.88 -5.37 -10.43
C ILE A 137 -7.41 -5.05 -10.20
N CYS A 138 -7.15 -4.05 -9.35
CA CYS A 138 -5.83 -3.65 -8.94
C CYS A 138 -5.56 -4.15 -7.53
N ILE A 139 -4.59 -5.03 -7.38
CA ILE A 139 -4.20 -5.63 -6.11
C ILE A 139 -2.80 -5.18 -5.75
N LEU A 140 -2.65 -4.62 -4.57
CA LEU A 140 -1.34 -4.31 -4.00
C LEU A 140 -0.99 -5.36 -2.97
N PHE A 141 -0.01 -6.19 -3.29
CA PHE A 141 0.56 -7.14 -2.37
C PHE A 141 1.69 -6.52 -1.54
N GLN A 142 1.81 -6.96 -0.33
CA GLN A 142 2.87 -6.59 0.60
C GLN A 142 3.56 -7.85 1.09
N CYS A 143 4.88 -7.89 0.99
CA CYS A 143 5.70 -8.93 1.57
C CYS A 143 6.68 -8.33 2.55
N TYR A 144 6.76 -8.94 3.70
CA TYR A 144 7.66 -8.55 4.75
C TYR A 144 8.83 -9.53 4.81
N ILE A 145 10.03 -9.02 4.62
CA ILE A 145 11.25 -9.83 4.63
C ILE A 145 12.12 -9.38 5.80
N ARG A 146 12.41 -10.30 6.67
CA ARG A 146 13.39 -10.09 7.75
C ARG A 146 14.78 -10.42 7.23
N VAL A 147 15.61 -9.40 7.11
CA VAL A 147 17.00 -9.58 6.70
C VAL A 147 17.88 -9.54 7.94
N THR A 148 18.42 -10.70 8.32
CA THR A 148 19.39 -10.80 9.41
C THR A 148 20.79 -10.57 8.83
N LYS A 149 21.38 -9.41 9.06
CA LYS A 149 22.79 -9.18 8.76
C LYS A 149 23.63 -9.48 10.00
N LYS A 150 24.75 -10.20 9.81
CA LYS A 150 25.71 -10.57 10.89
C LYS A 150 26.30 -9.39 11.68
N ILE A 151 26.16 -8.16 11.23
CA ILE A 151 26.88 -6.96 11.73
C ILE A 151 25.95 -5.81 12.11
N SER A 152 24.66 -5.87 11.86
CA SER A 152 23.70 -4.81 12.19
C SER A 152 22.39 -5.38 12.71
N LYS A 153 21.69 -4.56 13.50
CA LYS A 153 20.32 -4.88 13.96
C LYS A 153 19.47 -5.39 12.82
N ASP A 154 18.60 -6.36 13.11
CA ASP A 154 17.62 -6.91 12.19
C ASP A 154 16.92 -5.78 11.41
N HIS A 155 17.14 -5.70 10.11
CA HIS A 155 16.42 -4.81 9.24
C HIS A 155 15.20 -5.51 8.69
N GLU A 156 14.07 -4.93 8.94
CA GLU A 156 12.79 -5.37 8.39
C GLU A 156 12.55 -4.64 7.08
N TRP A 157 12.45 -5.39 6.00
CA TRP A 157 12.14 -4.87 4.68
C TRP A 157 10.72 -5.23 4.28
N CYS A 158 9.98 -4.22 3.88
CA CYS A 158 8.68 -4.40 3.26
C CYS A 158 8.79 -4.09 1.78
N THR A 159 8.32 -5.00 0.96
CA THR A 159 8.25 -4.86 -0.49
C THR A 159 6.80 -4.88 -0.93
N TYR A 160 6.44 -4.02 -1.89
CA TYR A 160 5.11 -3.96 -2.48
C TYR A 160 5.16 -4.41 -3.93
N ILE A 161 4.23 -5.28 -4.32
CA ILE A 161 4.05 -5.71 -5.70
C ILE A 161 2.67 -5.33 -6.16
N PRO A 162 2.55 -4.37 -7.09
CA PRO A 162 1.27 -4.05 -7.72
C PRO A 162 0.95 -5.07 -8.82
N VAL A 163 -0.28 -5.51 -8.85
CA VAL A 163 -0.83 -6.39 -9.87
C VAL A 163 -2.13 -5.78 -10.38
N GLU A 164 -2.24 -5.63 -11.70
CA GLU A 164 -3.48 -5.27 -12.36
C GLU A 164 -3.95 -6.43 -13.21
N VAL A 165 -5.20 -6.83 -13.02
CA VAL A 165 -5.83 -7.90 -13.77
C VAL A 165 -6.93 -7.32 -14.63
N ASP A 166 -6.76 -7.42 -15.95
CA ASP A 166 -7.78 -7.07 -16.93
C ASP A 166 -8.81 -8.19 -17.02
N LEU A 167 -10.07 -7.85 -16.80
CA LEU A 167 -11.19 -8.78 -16.81
C LEU A 167 -11.92 -8.87 -18.16
N LYS A 168 -11.47 -8.13 -19.15
CA LYS A 168 -12.07 -8.10 -20.49
C LYS A 168 -11.32 -8.85 -21.57
#